data_d90b923cb03fd063419f60fdca7bdbba
#
_entry.id   d90b923cb03fd063419f60fdca7bdbba
#
_cell.length_a   1.000
_cell.length_b   1.000
_cell.length_c   1.000
_cell.angle_alpha   90.00
_cell.angle_beta   90.00
_cell.angle_gamma   90.00
#
_symmetry.space_group_name_H-M   'P 1'
#
loop_
_entity.id
_entity.type
_entity.pdbx_description
1 polymer ?
#
loop_
_entity_poly.entity_id
_entity_poly.type
_entity_poly.pdbx_seq_one_letter_code
_entity_poly.pdbx_strand_id
1 'polypeptide(L)'
;MYKKILAGFIGIALLSILLASCKIVDASTLASGPQVQMGGSNFIKTSVTIKKGQTLTLVDTSSAAHVIANGTWVGGNAKRAQEAGAPTINLNFAGSDTHATPPFTTAGTFQLYCTIHSGMNLTVIVQ
;
A
#
# COMPACT_ATOMS: atom_id res chain seq x y z
N MET A 1 39.17 24.48 69.16
CA MET A 1 39.77 23.68 68.13
C MET A 1 38.75 22.62 67.59
N TYR A 2 37.65 23.02 67.10
CA TYR A 2 36.66 22.08 66.66
C TYR A 2 36.54 22.11 65.16
N LYS A 3 36.86 21.00 64.56
CA LYS A 3 36.65 20.74 63.14
C LYS A 3 35.17 20.60 62.86
N LYS A 4 34.61 21.58 62.24
CA LYS A 4 33.24 21.46 61.75
C LYS A 4 33.23 20.75 60.43
N ILE A 5 32.78 19.51 60.43
CA ILE A 5 32.58 18.69 59.28
C ILE A 5 31.37 19.25 58.54
N LEU A 6 31.60 19.86 57.40
CA LEU A 6 30.54 20.30 56.52
C LEU A 6 30.12 19.11 55.67
N ALA A 7 29.02 18.50 56.05
CA ALA A 7 28.40 17.46 55.24
C ALA A 7 27.76 18.08 54.00
N GLY A 8 28.45 17.95 52.89
CA GLY A 8 27.91 18.33 51.60
C GLY A 8 26.82 17.33 51.17
N PHE A 9 25.60 17.80 51.14
CA PHE A 9 24.51 17.05 50.50
C PHE A 9 24.71 17.13 48.98
N ILE A 10 25.25 16.09 48.40
CA ILE A 10 25.23 15.89 46.96
C ILE A 10 23.82 15.45 46.59
N GLY A 11 23.01 16.42 46.17
CA GLY A 11 21.73 16.15 45.56
C GLY A 11 21.97 15.46 44.22
N ILE A 12 21.80 14.15 44.19
CA ILE A 12 21.71 13.42 42.94
C ILE A 12 20.39 13.78 42.30
N ALA A 13 20.42 14.76 41.41
CA ALA A 13 19.29 15.00 40.51
C ALA A 13 19.21 13.81 39.56
N LEU A 14 18.29 12.91 39.84
CA LEU A 14 17.86 11.88 38.91
C LEU A 14 17.19 12.57 37.72
N LEU A 15 17.99 12.86 36.71
CA LEU A 15 17.53 13.30 35.42
C LEU A 15 16.85 12.07 34.76
N SER A 16 15.55 11.94 34.96
CA SER A 16 14.73 10.97 34.26
C SER A 16 14.71 11.33 32.78
N ILE A 17 15.62 10.74 32.03
CA ILE A 17 15.59 10.80 30.57
C ILE A 17 14.40 9.96 30.14
N LEU A 18 13.28 10.61 29.88
CA LEU A 18 12.18 10.04 29.11
C LEU A 18 12.69 9.75 27.71
N LEU A 19 13.17 8.55 27.49
CA LEU A 19 13.41 8.02 26.17
C LEU A 19 12.04 7.91 25.49
N ALA A 20 11.64 8.98 24.82
CA ALA A 20 10.57 8.91 23.85
C ALA A 20 11.05 7.93 22.76
N SER A 21 10.60 6.68 22.87
CA SER A 21 10.79 5.68 21.83
C SER A 21 10.01 6.12 20.60
N CYS A 22 10.62 6.99 19.79
CA CYS A 22 10.15 7.18 18.43
C CYS A 22 10.33 5.83 17.74
N LYS A 23 9.22 5.12 17.53
CA LYS A 23 9.21 3.99 16.62
C LYS A 23 9.58 4.55 15.25
N ILE A 24 10.82 4.33 14.85
CA ILE A 24 11.22 4.55 13.47
C ILE A 24 10.46 3.49 12.68
N VAL A 25 9.41 3.92 11.98
CA VAL A 25 8.75 3.06 10.99
C VAL A 25 9.76 2.94 9.86
N ASP A 26 10.40 1.79 9.77
CA ASP A 26 11.30 1.49 8.66
C ASP A 26 10.58 1.74 7.35
N ALA A 27 11.19 2.52 6.46
CA ALA A 27 10.66 2.76 5.11
C ALA A 27 10.46 1.45 4.33
N SER A 28 11.16 0.38 4.71
CA SER A 28 10.96 -0.98 4.19
C SER A 28 9.60 -1.59 4.57
N THR A 29 8.98 -1.18 5.68
CA THR A 29 7.62 -1.62 6.03
C THR A 29 6.54 -0.92 5.21
N LEU A 30 6.83 0.23 4.64
CA LEU A 30 5.91 0.92 3.70
C LEU A 30 5.88 0.24 2.33
N ALA A 31 6.92 -0.52 1.98
CA ALA A 31 7.00 -1.26 0.72
C ALA A 31 6.38 -2.67 0.77
N SER A 32 5.93 -3.14 1.94
CA SER A 32 5.42 -4.49 2.15
C SER A 32 3.89 -4.60 2.14
N GLY A 33 3.19 -3.62 1.58
CA GLY A 33 1.77 -3.71 1.29
C GLY A 33 1.46 -4.79 0.24
N PRO A 34 0.20 -5.19 0.08
CA PRO A 34 -0.19 -6.13 -0.97
C PRO A 34 0.20 -5.61 -2.35
N GLN A 35 0.86 -6.46 -3.14
CA GLN A 35 1.36 -6.11 -4.46
C GLN A 35 0.87 -7.10 -5.51
N VAL A 36 0.61 -6.59 -6.72
CA VAL A 36 0.38 -7.38 -7.92
C VAL A 36 1.31 -6.88 -9.03
N GLN A 37 2.05 -7.79 -9.61
CA GLN A 37 2.90 -7.50 -10.75
C GLN A 37 2.11 -7.61 -12.05
N MET A 38 2.47 -6.76 -13.01
CA MET A 38 1.95 -6.77 -14.37
C MET A 38 3.08 -7.14 -15.33
N GLY A 39 2.76 -8.03 -16.27
CA GLY A 39 3.58 -8.32 -17.44
C GLY A 39 3.15 -7.48 -18.65
N GLY A 40 3.57 -7.87 -19.85
CA GLY A 40 3.30 -7.08 -21.07
C GLY A 40 1.82 -6.90 -21.41
N SER A 41 0.94 -7.83 -21.02
CA SER A 41 -0.50 -7.77 -21.31
C SER A 41 -1.37 -8.54 -20.31
N ASN A 42 -0.83 -8.81 -19.11
CA ASN A 42 -1.53 -9.58 -18.08
C ASN A 42 -1.12 -9.16 -16.68
N PHE A 43 -2.00 -9.38 -15.71
CA PHE A 43 -1.60 -9.45 -14.30
C PHE A 43 -0.96 -10.81 -14.03
N ILE A 44 0.18 -10.85 -13.34
CA ILE A 44 0.86 -12.12 -12.98
C ILE A 44 0.01 -12.95 -12.02
N LYS A 45 -0.76 -12.28 -11.16
CA LYS A 45 -1.82 -12.88 -10.36
C LYS A 45 -3.14 -12.23 -10.76
N THR A 46 -4.15 -13.04 -11.02
CA THR A 46 -5.48 -12.58 -11.43
C THR A 46 -6.41 -12.29 -10.24
N SER A 47 -5.94 -12.57 -9.02
CA SER A 47 -6.67 -12.29 -7.78
C SER A 47 -5.70 -11.93 -6.65
N VAL A 48 -6.12 -11.02 -5.78
CA VAL A 48 -5.39 -10.62 -4.58
C VAL A 48 -6.37 -10.38 -3.44
N THR A 49 -5.99 -10.80 -2.23
CA THR A 49 -6.74 -10.50 -1.00
C THR A 49 -5.99 -9.44 -0.19
N ILE A 50 -6.71 -8.42 0.22
CA ILE A 50 -6.19 -7.30 1.03
C ILE A 50 -7.10 -7.05 2.22
N LYS A 51 -6.59 -6.32 3.21
CA LYS A 51 -7.40 -5.88 4.36
C LYS A 51 -8.10 -4.56 4.05
N LYS A 52 -9.27 -4.40 4.64
CA LYS A 52 -9.98 -3.11 4.61
C LYS A 52 -9.09 -1.96 5.07
N GLY A 53 -9.07 -0.88 4.30
CA GLY A 53 -8.23 0.30 4.53
C GLY A 53 -6.86 0.24 3.85
N GLN A 54 -6.46 -0.89 3.28
CA GLN A 54 -5.19 -1.00 2.55
C GLN A 54 -5.30 -0.46 1.11
N THR A 55 -4.18 0.02 0.62
CA THR A 55 -3.92 0.26 -0.80
C THR A 55 -3.37 -1.01 -1.43
N LEU A 56 -3.55 -1.15 -2.74
CA LEU A 56 -2.89 -2.18 -3.55
C LEU A 56 -1.81 -1.53 -4.40
N THR A 57 -0.60 -2.05 -4.32
CA THR A 57 0.51 -1.61 -5.17
C THR A 57 0.53 -2.45 -6.45
N LEU A 58 0.46 -1.79 -7.60
CA LEU A 58 0.63 -2.40 -8.90
C LEU A 58 2.04 -2.10 -9.42
N VAL A 59 2.76 -3.13 -9.78
CA VAL A 59 4.16 -3.05 -10.24
C VAL A 59 4.22 -3.52 -11.69
N ASP A 60 4.50 -2.60 -12.60
CA ASP A 60 4.75 -2.95 -13.99
C ASP A 60 6.19 -3.42 -14.15
N THR A 61 6.36 -4.69 -14.48
CA THR A 61 7.67 -5.32 -14.70
C THR A 61 8.05 -5.39 -16.19
N SER A 62 7.22 -4.80 -17.04
CA SER A 62 7.41 -4.78 -18.50
C SER A 62 7.67 -3.36 -19.00
N SER A 63 7.97 -3.23 -20.28
CA SER A 63 8.04 -1.95 -20.97
C SER A 63 6.70 -1.54 -21.62
N ALA A 64 5.65 -2.35 -21.44
CA ALA A 64 4.34 -2.05 -22.02
C ALA A 64 3.62 -1.00 -21.21
N ALA A 65 2.86 -0.13 -21.88
CA ALA A 65 1.97 0.80 -21.21
C ALA A 65 0.70 0.09 -20.72
N HIS A 66 0.16 0.50 -19.57
CA HIS A 66 -1.12 0.02 -19.05
C HIS A 66 -2.00 1.17 -18.59
N VAL A 67 -3.30 1.00 -18.68
CA VAL A 67 -4.29 1.91 -18.09
C VAL A 67 -5.26 1.07 -17.27
N ILE A 68 -5.09 1.12 -15.94
CA ILE A 68 -5.89 0.30 -15.02
C ILE A 68 -7.07 1.11 -14.50
N ALA A 69 -8.26 0.54 -14.63
CA ALA A 69 -9.53 1.16 -14.23
C ALA A 69 -10.47 0.13 -13.57
N ASN A 70 -11.54 0.63 -12.97
CA ASN A 70 -12.64 -0.21 -12.46
C ASN A 70 -13.40 -0.86 -13.63
N GLY A 71 -13.63 -2.14 -13.53
CA GLY A 71 -14.36 -2.92 -14.52
C GLY A 71 -13.70 -4.25 -14.87
N THR A 72 -14.13 -4.84 -15.96
CA THR A 72 -13.68 -6.18 -16.39
C THR A 72 -13.80 -6.36 -17.89
N TRP A 73 -13.04 -7.28 -18.45
CA TRP A 73 -13.26 -7.84 -19.79
C TRP A 73 -14.17 -9.06 -19.70
N VAL A 74 -15.18 -9.12 -20.53
CA VAL A 74 -16.07 -10.29 -20.66
C VAL A 74 -16.21 -10.65 -22.14
N GLY A 75 -15.75 -11.84 -22.54
CA GLY A 75 -15.84 -12.30 -23.92
C GLY A 75 -15.21 -11.34 -24.93
N GLY A 76 -14.05 -10.74 -24.59
CA GLY A 76 -13.38 -9.77 -25.44
C GLY A 76 -13.98 -8.37 -25.46
N ASN A 77 -15.02 -8.10 -24.66
CA ASN A 77 -15.63 -6.77 -24.53
C ASN A 77 -15.27 -6.14 -23.20
N ALA A 78 -14.76 -4.93 -23.23
CA ALA A 78 -14.48 -4.14 -22.03
C ALA A 78 -15.79 -3.65 -21.40
N LYS A 79 -15.99 -3.92 -20.14
CA LYS A 79 -17.12 -3.42 -19.34
C LYS A 79 -16.60 -2.55 -18.22
N ARG A 80 -16.67 -1.24 -18.40
CA ARG A 80 -16.38 -0.30 -17.33
C ARG A 80 -17.51 -0.37 -16.31
N ALA A 81 -17.20 -0.69 -15.07
CA ALA A 81 -18.14 -0.78 -13.96
C ALA A 81 -17.40 -0.57 -12.66
N GLN A 82 -18.02 0.13 -11.73
CA GLN A 82 -17.49 0.36 -10.39
C GLN A 82 -18.49 -0.20 -9.39
N GLU A 83 -18.09 -1.23 -8.65
CA GLU A 83 -18.91 -1.83 -7.60
C GLU A 83 -19.10 -0.82 -6.46
N ALA A 84 -20.23 -0.91 -5.76
CA ALA A 84 -20.53 -0.07 -4.61
C ALA A 84 -19.44 -0.22 -3.54
N GLY A 85 -18.88 0.91 -3.10
CA GLY A 85 -17.78 0.93 -2.12
C GLY A 85 -16.38 0.74 -2.70
N ALA A 86 -16.24 0.51 -4.01
CA ALA A 86 -14.94 0.51 -4.67
C ALA A 86 -14.36 1.93 -4.73
N PRO A 87 -13.05 2.11 -4.49
CA PRO A 87 -12.40 3.38 -4.81
C PRO A 87 -12.39 3.58 -6.33
N THR A 88 -12.45 4.83 -6.77
CA THR A 88 -12.29 5.14 -8.19
C THR A 88 -10.83 4.95 -8.60
N ILE A 89 -10.59 4.09 -9.57
CA ILE A 89 -9.25 3.75 -10.06
C ILE A 89 -9.10 4.17 -11.51
N ASN A 90 -8.03 4.92 -11.77
CA ASN A 90 -7.58 5.31 -13.09
C ASN A 90 -6.07 5.56 -13.03
N LEU A 91 -5.29 4.50 -13.20
CA LEU A 91 -3.83 4.52 -13.09
C LEU A 91 -3.20 4.29 -14.45
N ASN A 92 -2.30 5.18 -14.85
CA ASN A 92 -1.55 5.09 -16.09
C ASN A 92 -0.12 4.65 -15.80
N PHE A 93 0.33 3.65 -16.55
CA PHE A 93 1.70 3.12 -16.51
C PHE A 93 2.34 3.34 -17.87
N ALA A 94 3.56 3.86 -17.85
CA ALA A 94 4.35 4.09 -19.05
C ALA A 94 5.32 2.93 -19.37
N GLY A 95 5.45 2.00 -18.45
CA GLY A 95 6.38 0.87 -18.50
C GLY A 95 7.43 0.93 -17.39
N SER A 96 7.65 -0.19 -16.70
CA SER A 96 8.63 -0.34 -15.63
C SER A 96 8.42 0.63 -14.44
N ASP A 97 7.19 1.00 -14.17
CA ASP A 97 6.80 1.92 -13.09
C ASP A 97 5.86 1.26 -12.06
N THR A 98 5.64 1.94 -10.96
CA THR A 98 4.87 1.42 -9.83
C THR A 98 3.91 2.49 -9.33
N HIS A 99 2.64 2.11 -9.18
CA HIS A 99 1.61 2.98 -8.64
C HIS A 99 0.77 2.25 -7.58
N ALA A 100 0.31 3.00 -6.58
CA ALA A 100 -0.64 2.50 -5.58
C ALA A 100 -2.06 2.97 -5.91
N THR A 101 -3.03 2.09 -5.65
CA THR A 101 -4.44 2.47 -5.69
C THR A 101 -4.77 3.40 -4.51
N PRO A 102 -5.88 4.15 -4.55
CA PRO A 102 -6.50 4.65 -3.33
C PRO A 102 -6.84 3.48 -2.38
N PRO A 103 -7.05 3.73 -1.06
CA PRO A 103 -7.37 2.67 -0.11
C PRO A 103 -8.76 2.07 -0.39
N PHE A 104 -8.87 0.75 -0.22
CA PHE A 104 -10.14 0.03 -0.26
C PHE A 104 -10.79 0.06 1.13
N THR A 105 -11.71 0.97 1.36
CA THR A 105 -12.32 1.20 2.69
C THR A 105 -13.54 0.35 2.97
N THR A 106 -14.03 -0.40 1.99
CA THR A 106 -15.20 -1.27 2.09
C THR A 106 -14.82 -2.71 1.81
N ALA A 107 -15.25 -3.65 2.66
CA ALA A 107 -15.09 -5.08 2.40
C ALA A 107 -15.96 -5.50 1.20
N GLY A 108 -15.45 -6.42 0.39
CA GLY A 108 -16.14 -6.88 -0.81
C GLY A 108 -15.19 -7.41 -1.87
N THR A 109 -15.75 -7.69 -3.05
CA THR A 109 -15.00 -8.13 -4.22
C THR A 109 -15.12 -7.08 -5.31
N PHE A 110 -13.98 -6.61 -5.79
CA PHE A 110 -13.89 -5.50 -6.74
C PHE A 110 -13.11 -5.94 -7.98
N GLN A 111 -13.54 -5.47 -9.15
CA GLN A 111 -12.92 -5.80 -10.42
C GLN A 111 -12.13 -4.63 -10.95
N LEU A 112 -10.89 -4.91 -11.33
CA LEU A 112 -10.01 -4.00 -12.06
C LEU A 112 -9.62 -4.63 -13.39
N TYR A 113 -9.35 -3.81 -14.38
CA TYR A 113 -8.90 -4.28 -15.68
C TYR A 113 -7.97 -3.27 -16.36
N CYS A 114 -7.15 -3.74 -17.27
CA CYS A 114 -6.42 -2.85 -18.16
C CYS A 114 -7.32 -2.49 -19.37
N THR A 115 -7.52 -1.21 -19.64
CA THR A 115 -8.42 -0.76 -20.71
C THR A 115 -7.88 -0.99 -22.11
N ILE A 116 -6.55 -1.20 -22.26
CA ILE A 116 -5.86 -1.33 -23.55
C ILE A 116 -5.39 -2.75 -23.86
N HIS A 117 -5.46 -3.69 -22.90
CA HIS A 117 -5.10 -5.08 -23.11
C HIS A 117 -6.31 -5.98 -22.88
N SER A 118 -6.85 -6.57 -23.94
CA SER A 118 -8.02 -7.42 -23.86
C SER A 118 -7.80 -8.62 -22.93
N GLY A 119 -8.76 -8.88 -22.05
CA GLY A 119 -8.72 -10.00 -21.10
C GLY A 119 -7.84 -9.78 -19.88
N MET A 120 -7.15 -8.65 -19.74
CA MET A 120 -6.31 -8.34 -18.58
C MET A 120 -7.18 -7.88 -17.40
N ASN A 121 -7.60 -8.84 -16.57
CA ASN A 121 -8.48 -8.66 -15.41
C ASN A 121 -7.78 -8.98 -14.10
N LEU A 122 -8.16 -8.28 -13.04
CA LEU A 122 -7.73 -8.50 -11.67
C LEU A 122 -8.93 -8.44 -10.72
N THR A 123 -9.09 -9.46 -9.87
CA THR A 123 -10.06 -9.47 -8.78
C THR A 123 -9.38 -9.06 -7.48
N VAL A 124 -9.91 -8.04 -6.82
CA VAL A 124 -9.45 -7.58 -5.50
C VAL A 124 -10.48 -7.97 -4.46
N ILE A 125 -10.08 -8.82 -3.51
CA ILE A 125 -10.91 -9.28 -2.40
C ILE A 125 -10.50 -8.51 -1.15
N VAL A 126 -11.42 -7.75 -0.56
CA VAL A 126 -11.20 -6.92 0.62
C VAL A 126 -11.91 -7.53 1.83
N GLN A 127 -11.16 -7.79 2.91
CA GLN A 127 -11.66 -8.42 4.14
C GLN A 127 -11.42 -7.54 5.37
#